data_5379b62c94c18d929d16d14ed4228084
#
_entry.id   5379b62c94c18d929d16d14ed4228084
#
_cell.length_a   1.000
_cell.length_b   1.000
_cell.length_c   1.000
_cell.angle_alpha   90.00
_cell.angle_beta   90.00
_cell.angle_gamma   90.00
#
_symmetry.space_group_name_H-M   'P 1'
#
loop_
_entity.id
_entity.type
_entity.pdbx_description
1 polymer ?
#
loop_
_entity_poly.entity_id
_entity_poly.type
_entity_poly.pdbx_seq_one_letter_code
_entity_poly.pdbx_strand_id
1 'polypeptide(L)'
;MYRHSIRQQVHYGQFRQYMEIAGAVVAARDKLGLTSASLWAPMVGAANEAVWEFYYPDLATFERENEAFYGDTDAMKAWRDLWQLTVQGSTRDELLQEAPNIA
;
A
#
# COMPACT_ATOMS: atom_id res chain seq x y z
N MET A 1 -12.23 13.37 -2.39
CA MET A 1 -11.42 12.38 -1.68
C MET A 1 -11.25 11.14 -2.53
N TYR A 2 -10.05 10.64 -2.63
CA TYR A 2 -9.72 9.41 -3.32
C TYR A 2 -9.15 8.42 -2.31
N ARG A 3 -9.48 7.14 -2.48
CA ARG A 3 -8.93 6.05 -1.67
C ARG A 3 -8.19 5.07 -2.57
N HIS A 4 -6.90 4.92 -2.32
CA HIS A 4 -6.08 3.94 -3.00
C HIS A 4 -5.93 2.73 -2.09
N SER A 5 -6.35 1.57 -2.54
CA SER A 5 -6.26 0.32 -1.79
C SER A 5 -5.44 -0.68 -2.56
N ILE A 6 -4.49 -1.31 -1.89
CA ILE A 6 -3.68 -2.39 -2.47
C ILE A 6 -3.85 -3.60 -1.57
N ARG A 7 -4.43 -4.67 -2.12
CA ARG A 7 -4.63 -5.93 -1.42
C ARG A 7 -3.64 -6.96 -1.94
N GLN A 8 -2.97 -7.65 -1.02
CA GLN A 8 -1.97 -8.66 -1.37
C GLN A 8 -2.14 -9.88 -0.49
N GLN A 9 -1.97 -11.07 -1.08
CA GLN A 9 -1.84 -12.29 -0.31
C GLN A 9 -0.37 -12.54 -0.03
N VAL A 10 -0.02 -12.69 1.24
CA VAL A 10 1.35 -12.96 1.68
C VAL A 10 1.54 -14.48 1.70
N HIS A 11 2.71 -14.95 1.29
CA HIS A 11 3.03 -16.37 1.36
C HIS A 11 2.86 -16.88 2.79
N TYR A 12 2.30 -18.06 2.92
CA TYR A 12 2.05 -18.67 4.22
C TYR A 12 3.35 -18.76 5.04
N GLY A 13 3.28 -18.32 6.28
CA GLY A 13 4.44 -18.32 7.19
C GLY A 13 5.34 -17.09 7.06
N GLN A 14 5.07 -16.18 6.13
CA GLN A 14 5.93 -15.02 5.87
C GLN A 14 5.34 -13.70 6.35
N PHE A 15 4.22 -13.72 7.07
CA PHE A 15 3.52 -12.51 7.44
C PHE A 15 4.33 -11.60 8.36
N ARG A 16 5.10 -12.19 9.28
CA ARG A 16 5.97 -11.42 10.18
C ARG A 16 7.03 -10.65 9.37
N GLN A 17 7.70 -11.34 8.44
CA GLN A 17 8.71 -10.72 7.59
C GLN A 17 8.10 -9.65 6.70
N TYR A 18 6.89 -9.90 6.19
CA TYR A 18 6.14 -8.91 5.43
C TYR A 18 5.94 -7.63 6.24
N MET A 19 5.51 -7.75 7.49
CA MET A 19 5.29 -6.60 8.37
C MET A 19 6.57 -5.82 8.65
N GLU A 20 7.71 -6.50 8.80
CA GLU A 20 9.00 -5.85 8.99
C GLU A 20 9.39 -5.02 7.76
N ILE A 21 9.27 -5.60 6.57
CA ILE A 21 9.59 -4.89 5.32
C ILE A 21 8.57 -3.79 5.06
N ALA A 22 7.30 -4.00 5.42
CA ALA A 22 6.28 -2.96 5.33
C ALA A 22 6.68 -1.73 6.14
N GLY A 23 7.30 -1.92 7.30
CA GLY A 23 7.85 -0.82 8.10
C GLY A 23 8.88 0.01 7.32
N ALA A 24 9.70 -0.63 6.50
CA ALA A 24 10.67 0.08 5.66
C ALA A 24 9.98 0.88 4.54
N VAL A 25 8.89 0.36 3.98
CA VAL A 25 8.08 1.10 3.00
C VAL A 25 7.46 2.34 3.63
N VAL A 26 6.88 2.20 4.82
CA VAL A 26 6.30 3.33 5.55
C VAL A 26 7.36 4.38 5.86
N ALA A 27 8.54 3.95 6.33
CA ALA A 27 9.63 4.87 6.64
C ALA A 27 10.10 5.64 5.40
N ALA A 28 10.18 4.96 4.24
CA ALA A 28 10.55 5.61 2.99
C ALA A 28 9.52 6.67 2.57
N ARG A 29 8.23 6.35 2.72
CA ARG A 29 7.16 7.31 2.43
C ARG A 29 7.22 8.52 3.36
N ASP A 30 7.43 8.29 4.64
CA ASP A 30 7.54 9.37 5.63
C ASP A 30 8.73 10.29 5.32
N LYS A 31 9.85 9.72 4.93
CA LYS A 31 11.05 10.47 4.55
C LYS A 31 10.79 11.36 3.34
N LEU A 32 9.97 10.91 2.40
CA LEU A 32 9.60 11.67 1.22
C LEU A 32 8.46 12.66 1.48
N GLY A 33 7.91 12.68 2.69
CA GLY A 33 6.79 13.56 3.03
C GLY A 33 5.47 13.17 2.36
N LEU A 34 5.31 11.90 2.02
CA LEU A 34 4.10 11.44 1.33
C LEU A 34 2.98 11.12 2.32
N THR A 35 1.76 11.04 1.80
CA THR A 35 0.57 10.67 2.57
C THR A 35 0.82 9.39 3.36
N SER A 36 0.40 9.39 4.62
CA SER A 36 0.54 8.22 5.49
C SER A 36 -0.25 7.04 4.98
N ALA A 37 0.35 5.87 5.08
CA ALA A 37 -0.30 4.62 4.75
C ALA A 37 -0.97 4.02 5.97
N SER A 38 -2.13 3.39 5.76
CA SER A 38 -2.73 2.49 6.74
C SER A 38 -2.52 1.08 6.23
N LEU A 39 -2.03 0.20 7.09
CA LEU A 39 -1.86 -1.21 6.75
C LEU A 39 -2.75 -2.06 7.65
N TRP A 40 -3.58 -2.87 7.04
CA TRP A 40 -4.58 -3.69 7.71
C TRP A 40 -4.25 -5.16 7.56
N ALA A 41 -4.34 -5.89 8.66
CA ALA A 41 -4.20 -7.35 8.69
C ALA A 41 -5.54 -7.95 9.12
N PRO A 42 -5.91 -9.14 8.63
CA PRO A 42 -7.20 -9.71 8.96
C PRO A 42 -7.25 -10.21 10.42
N MET A 43 -8.31 -9.83 11.10
CA MET A 43 -8.67 -10.43 12.39
C MET A 43 -9.53 -11.68 12.16
N VAL A 44 -10.41 -11.58 11.15
CA VAL A 44 -11.28 -12.64 10.68
C VAL A 44 -11.27 -12.59 9.16
N GLY A 45 -11.25 -13.73 8.50
CA GLY A 45 -11.23 -13.83 7.05
C GLY A 45 -9.95 -14.48 6.54
N ALA A 46 -9.46 -14.06 5.38
CA ALA A 46 -8.25 -14.63 4.80
C ALA A 46 -7.03 -14.29 5.66
N ALA A 47 -6.44 -15.30 6.28
CA ALA A 47 -5.39 -15.12 7.30
C ALA A 47 -4.09 -14.53 6.77
N ASN A 48 -3.88 -14.54 5.45
CA ASN A 48 -2.64 -14.07 4.83
C ASN A 48 -2.83 -12.83 3.95
N GLU A 49 -3.96 -12.13 4.07
CA GLU A 49 -4.21 -10.94 3.27
C GLU A 49 -3.73 -9.68 3.98
N ALA A 50 -3.00 -8.82 3.28
CA ALA A 50 -2.60 -7.51 3.75
C ALA A 50 -3.28 -6.46 2.88
N VAL A 51 -3.77 -5.38 3.50
CA VAL A 51 -4.47 -4.30 2.80
C VAL A 51 -3.80 -2.98 3.13
N TRP A 52 -3.25 -2.34 2.11
CA TRP A 52 -2.73 -0.98 2.21
C TRP A 52 -3.83 -0.01 1.81
N GLU A 53 -3.98 1.08 2.57
CA GLU A 53 -4.91 2.14 2.21
C GLU A 53 -4.26 3.51 2.35
N PHE A 54 -4.55 4.37 1.35
CA PHE A 54 -4.04 5.73 1.28
C PHE A 54 -5.20 6.64 0.89
N TYR A 55 -5.32 7.79 1.54
CA TYR A 55 -6.37 8.75 1.25
C TYR A 55 -5.78 10.03 0.69
N TYR A 56 -6.30 10.50 -0.44
CA TYR A 56 -5.80 11.68 -1.14
C TYR A 56 -6.93 12.68 -1.33
N PRO A 57 -6.66 13.99 -1.13
CA PRO A 57 -7.69 15.03 -1.30
C PRO A 57 -8.10 15.19 -2.76
N ASP A 58 -7.18 14.94 -3.70
CA ASP A 58 -7.40 15.12 -5.13
C ASP A 58 -6.50 14.18 -5.93
N LEU A 59 -6.82 14.06 -7.22
CA LEU A 59 -6.10 13.17 -8.12
C LEU A 59 -4.68 13.67 -8.39
N ALA A 60 -4.48 14.97 -8.44
CA ALA A 60 -3.14 15.55 -8.67
C ALA A 60 -2.17 15.17 -7.55
N THR A 61 -2.62 15.16 -6.30
CA THR A 61 -1.82 14.72 -5.16
C THR A 61 -1.43 13.24 -5.31
N PHE A 62 -2.40 12.40 -5.66
CA PHE A 62 -2.14 10.97 -5.90
C PHE A 62 -1.07 10.79 -6.98
N GLU A 63 -1.21 11.45 -8.12
CA GLU A 63 -0.28 11.30 -9.23
C GLU A 63 1.12 11.78 -8.87
N ARG A 64 1.23 12.92 -8.19
CA ARG A 64 2.50 13.47 -7.76
C ARG A 64 3.21 12.56 -6.76
N GLU A 65 2.47 12.05 -5.78
CA GLU A 65 3.05 11.17 -4.78
C GLU A 65 3.44 9.81 -5.35
N ASN A 66 2.64 9.30 -6.27
CA ASN A 66 2.93 8.03 -6.95
C ASN A 66 4.23 8.16 -7.75
N GLU A 67 4.41 9.25 -8.47
CA GLU A 67 5.63 9.53 -9.22
C GLU A 67 6.84 9.66 -8.29
N ALA A 68 6.71 10.38 -7.18
CA ALA A 68 7.78 10.55 -6.21
C ALA A 68 8.19 9.21 -5.58
N PHE A 69 7.23 8.37 -5.25
CA PHE A 69 7.49 7.06 -4.65
C PHE A 69 8.22 6.14 -5.63
N TYR A 70 7.73 6.04 -6.86
CA TYR A 70 8.37 5.19 -7.87
C TYR A 70 9.71 5.72 -8.37
N GLY A 71 9.96 7.01 -8.16
CA GLY A 71 11.26 7.62 -8.51
C GLY A 71 12.33 7.50 -7.43
N ASP A 72 11.98 7.00 -6.24
CA ASP A 72 12.93 6.89 -5.12
C ASP A 72 13.53 5.49 -5.05
N THR A 73 14.86 5.42 -5.06
CA THR A 73 15.59 4.14 -5.07
C THR A 73 15.32 3.32 -3.82
N ASP A 74 15.34 3.94 -2.64
CA ASP A 74 15.15 3.23 -1.37
C ASP A 74 13.70 2.73 -1.23
N ALA A 75 12.74 3.57 -1.62
CA ALA A 75 11.34 3.19 -1.63
C ALA A 75 11.08 2.00 -2.55
N MET A 76 11.66 2.02 -3.74
CA MET A 76 11.49 0.94 -4.70
C MET A 76 12.16 -0.35 -4.26
N LYS A 77 13.32 -0.25 -3.58
CA LYS A 77 13.97 -1.43 -3.04
C LYS A 77 13.06 -2.11 -1.99
N ALA A 78 12.56 -1.34 -1.04
CA ALA A 78 11.68 -1.86 0.01
C ALA A 78 10.39 -2.45 -0.59
N TRP A 79 9.79 -1.76 -1.57
CA TRP A 79 8.57 -2.20 -2.24
C TRP A 79 8.78 -3.52 -2.99
N ARG A 80 9.89 -3.65 -3.72
CA ARG A 80 10.21 -4.90 -4.43
C ARG A 80 10.48 -6.05 -3.47
N ASP A 81 11.18 -5.78 -2.37
CA ASP A 81 11.44 -6.81 -1.35
C ASP A 81 10.12 -7.30 -0.75
N LEU A 82 9.18 -6.38 -0.52
CA LEU A 82 7.85 -6.70 -0.02
C LEU A 82 7.09 -7.59 -1.00
N TRP A 83 7.11 -7.24 -2.28
CA TRP A 83 6.41 -7.98 -3.32
C TRP A 83 6.87 -9.44 -3.43
N GLN A 84 8.13 -9.71 -3.15
CA GLN A 84 8.66 -11.08 -3.18
C GLN A 84 8.05 -11.99 -2.12
N LEU A 85 7.45 -11.43 -1.10
CA LEU A 85 6.75 -12.19 -0.06
C LEU A 85 5.28 -12.43 -0.40
N THR A 86 4.81 -11.95 -1.53
CA THR A 86 3.41 -12.06 -1.93
C THR A 86 3.20 -13.17 -2.94
N VAL A 87 2.00 -13.72 -2.94
CA VAL A 87 1.59 -14.73 -3.93
C VAL A 87 1.44 -14.04 -5.28
N GLN A 88 2.12 -14.56 -6.29
CA GLN A 88 2.10 -13.99 -7.63
C GLN A 88 0.67 -13.95 -8.17
N GLY A 89 0.27 -12.80 -8.71
CA GLY A 89 -1.06 -12.60 -9.27
C GLY A 89 -2.14 -12.29 -8.24
N SER A 90 -1.80 -12.22 -6.95
CA SER A 90 -2.79 -11.95 -5.89
C SER A 90 -3.06 -10.47 -5.65
N THR A 91 -2.20 -9.59 -6.14
CA THR A 91 -2.33 -8.15 -5.88
C THR A 91 -3.55 -7.57 -6.59
N ARG A 92 -4.36 -6.84 -5.83
CA ARG A 92 -5.48 -6.06 -6.35
C ARG A 92 -5.23 -4.60 -5.99
N ASP A 93 -5.26 -3.76 -6.99
CA ASP A 93 -4.97 -2.33 -6.87
C ASP A 93 -6.21 -1.55 -7.32
N GLU A 94 -6.75 -0.72 -6.43
CA GLU A 94 -7.95 0.05 -6.70
C GLU A 94 -7.75 1.51 -6.33
N LEU A 95 -8.20 2.40 -7.18
CA LEU A 95 -8.31 3.82 -6.88
C LEU A 95 -9.77 4.22 -6.98
N LEU A 96 -10.38 4.55 -5.86
CA LEU A 96 -11.80 4.89 -5.78
C LEU A 96 -11.96 6.36 -5.47
N GLN A 97 -12.90 7.00 -6.14
CA GLN A 97 -13.31 8.36 -5.85
C GLN A 97 -14.52 8.34 -4.92
N GLU A 98 -14.51 9.22 -3.92
CA GLU A 98 -15.68 9.40 -3.06
C GLU A 98 -16.89 9.76 -3.91
N ALA A 99 -17.98 9.02 -3.72
CA ALA A 99 -19.19 9.27 -4.46
C ALA A 99 -19.75 10.67 -4.11
N PRO A 100 -20.30 11.40 -5.08
CA PRO A 100 -20.95 12.66 -4.77
C PRO A 100 -22.12 12.43 -3.82
N ASN A 101 -22.42 13.44 -3.00
CA ASN A 101 -23.51 13.35 -2.06
C ASN A 101 -24.83 13.22 -2.82
N ILE A 102 -25.41 12.05 -2.73
CA ILE A 102 -26.74 11.74 -3.29
C ILE A 102 -27.73 11.75 -2.14
N ALA A 103 -28.16 12.94 -1.82
CA ALA A 103 -29.20 13.11 -0.82
C ALA A 103 -30.56 12.79 -1.40
#